data_a90bb58b141bbe2cd8b54c066ff12cb8
#
_entry.id   a90bb58b141bbe2cd8b54c066ff12cb8
#
_cell.length_a   1.000
_cell.length_b   1.000
_cell.length_c   1.000
_cell.angle_alpha   90.00
_cell.angle_beta   90.00
_cell.angle_gamma   90.00
#
_symmetry.space_group_name_H-M   'P 1'
#
loop_
_entity.id
_entity.type
_entity.pdbx_description
1 polymer ?
#
loop_
_entity_poly.entity_id
_entity_poly.type
_entity_poly.pdbx_seq_one_letter_code
_entity_poly.pdbx_strand_id
1 'polypeptide(L)'
;IVGRVIVQIVSLLISCIFMLGYVKNIFQALDGEEPQFSAYGQQSRKIITYLIANILFSIAVCIGMVLLIIPGIYLYLRLQFFTAFIVEEDCGIIESLQKSWNMTQGQTLPLFLLLLTMIGTAIVGCILFFVGFFVAVPLIYMMQCYTFRKLNTISTEEEVQQL
;
A
#
# COMPACT_ATOMS: atom_id res chain seq x y z
N ILE A 1 -17.72 -16.25 -23.34
CA ILE A 1 -16.85 -16.52 -22.18
C ILE A 1 -15.50 -15.84 -22.37
N VAL A 2 -14.81 -16.08 -23.52
CA VAL A 2 -13.48 -15.51 -23.81
C VAL A 2 -13.47 -13.98 -23.77
N GLY A 3 -14.45 -13.30 -24.36
CA GLY A 3 -14.53 -11.84 -24.34
C GLY A 3 -14.66 -11.25 -22.92
N ARG A 4 -15.37 -11.91 -22.02
CA ARG A 4 -15.49 -11.46 -20.61
C ARG A 4 -14.16 -11.58 -19.87
N VAL A 5 -13.40 -12.67 -20.11
CA VAL A 5 -12.09 -12.89 -19.49
C VAL A 5 -11.10 -11.83 -19.97
N ILE A 6 -11.07 -11.52 -21.26
CA ILE A 6 -10.22 -10.46 -21.82
C ILE A 6 -10.53 -9.10 -21.18
N VAL A 7 -11.80 -8.72 -21.10
CA VAL A 7 -12.21 -7.45 -20.46
C VAL A 7 -11.80 -7.40 -19.00
N GLN A 8 -11.93 -8.49 -18.26
CA GLN A 8 -11.51 -8.54 -16.86
C GLN A 8 -9.99 -8.39 -16.69
N ILE A 9 -9.20 -9.06 -17.56
CA ILE A 9 -7.73 -8.95 -17.52
C ILE A 9 -7.31 -7.51 -17.85
N VAL A 10 -7.88 -6.91 -18.89
CA VAL A 10 -7.58 -5.52 -19.26
C VAL A 10 -7.95 -4.55 -18.13
N SER A 11 -9.13 -4.72 -17.52
CA SER A 11 -9.57 -3.91 -16.38
C SER A 11 -8.64 -4.06 -15.19
N LEU A 12 -8.18 -5.26 -14.89
CA LEU A 12 -7.23 -5.54 -13.81
C LEU A 12 -5.89 -4.83 -14.06
N LEU A 13 -5.34 -4.92 -15.27
CA LEU A 13 -4.08 -4.27 -15.63
C LEU A 13 -4.19 -2.74 -15.52
N ILE A 14 -5.29 -2.17 -16.03
CA ILE A 14 -5.56 -0.75 -15.92
C ILE A 14 -5.63 -0.34 -14.45
N SER A 15 -6.35 -1.07 -13.61
CA SER A 15 -6.45 -0.80 -12.17
C SER A 15 -5.09 -0.84 -11.48
N CYS A 16 -4.21 -1.79 -11.83
CA CYS A 16 -2.85 -1.86 -11.29
C CYS A 16 -2.00 -0.64 -11.66
N ILE A 17 -2.09 -0.19 -12.94
CA ILE A 17 -1.38 1.02 -13.40
C ILE A 17 -1.85 2.25 -12.62
N PHE A 18 -3.17 2.41 -12.51
CA PHE A 18 -3.74 3.53 -11.76
C PHE A 18 -3.33 3.51 -10.30
N MET A 19 -3.34 2.34 -9.65
CA MET A 19 -2.94 2.21 -8.25
C MET A 19 -1.47 2.57 -8.04
N LEU A 20 -0.56 2.02 -8.85
CA LEU A 20 0.87 2.30 -8.76
C LEU A 20 1.18 3.78 -9.06
N GLY A 21 0.57 4.34 -10.10
CA GLY A 21 0.74 5.75 -10.45
C GLY A 21 0.16 6.68 -9.39
N TYR A 22 -0.97 6.33 -8.80
CA TYR A 22 -1.59 7.09 -7.72
C TYR A 22 -0.70 7.14 -6.47
N VAL A 23 -0.16 5.99 -6.04
CA VAL A 23 0.79 5.92 -4.92
C VAL A 23 2.03 6.76 -5.21
N LYS A 24 2.58 6.68 -6.44
CA LYS A 24 3.74 7.52 -6.82
C LYS A 24 3.43 9.01 -6.76
N ASN A 25 2.27 9.42 -7.27
CA ASN A 25 1.85 10.82 -7.21
C ASN A 25 1.67 11.31 -5.76
N ILE A 26 1.22 10.46 -4.84
CA ILE A 26 1.16 10.82 -3.42
C ILE A 26 2.57 11.04 -2.85
N PHE A 27 3.53 10.18 -3.17
CA PHE A 27 4.91 10.39 -2.75
C PHE A 27 5.50 11.69 -3.33
N GLN A 28 5.25 12.00 -4.61
CA GLN A 28 5.65 13.28 -5.21
C GLN A 28 5.02 14.48 -4.47
N ALA A 29 3.73 14.40 -4.15
CA ALA A 29 3.06 15.43 -3.38
C ALA A 29 3.64 15.60 -1.96
N LEU A 30 4.06 14.52 -1.31
CA LEU A 30 4.75 14.58 -0.01
C LEU A 30 6.14 15.20 -0.11
N ASP A 31 6.81 15.08 -1.27
CA ASP A 31 8.09 15.73 -1.56
C ASP A 31 7.94 17.20 -1.99
N GLY A 32 6.70 17.69 -2.11
CA GLY A 32 6.42 19.05 -2.58
C GLY A 32 6.52 19.21 -4.10
N GLU A 33 6.57 18.11 -4.84
CA GLU A 33 6.55 18.08 -6.30
C GLU A 33 5.12 18.05 -6.84
N GLU A 34 4.91 18.62 -8.02
CA GLU A 34 3.61 18.55 -8.69
C GLU A 34 3.34 17.11 -9.19
N PRO A 35 2.16 16.53 -8.87
CA PRO A 35 1.77 15.22 -9.39
C PRO A 35 1.73 15.21 -10.93
N GLN A 36 2.41 14.24 -11.54
CA GLN A 36 2.53 14.16 -12.98
C GLN A 36 1.83 12.93 -13.56
N PHE A 37 1.12 13.11 -14.67
CA PHE A 37 0.53 11.98 -15.40
C PHE A 37 1.58 10.99 -15.94
N SER A 38 2.81 11.43 -16.18
CA SER A 38 3.93 10.57 -16.56
C SER A 38 4.25 9.48 -15.54
N ALA A 39 3.92 9.68 -14.26
CA ALA A 39 4.09 8.70 -13.21
C ALA A 39 3.34 7.39 -13.50
N TYR A 40 2.17 7.46 -14.12
CA TYR A 40 1.38 6.28 -14.50
C TYR A 40 2.09 5.42 -15.56
N GLY A 41 2.71 6.06 -16.55
CA GLY A 41 3.47 5.37 -17.60
C GLY A 41 4.78 4.75 -17.08
N GLN A 42 5.50 5.46 -16.23
CA GLN A 42 6.77 5.00 -15.66
C GLN A 42 6.60 3.76 -14.78
N GLN A 43 5.48 3.66 -14.05
CA GLN A 43 5.18 2.52 -13.18
C GLN A 43 4.69 1.28 -13.93
N SER A 44 4.43 1.37 -15.23
CA SER A 44 3.94 0.24 -16.03
C SER A 44 4.88 -0.98 -15.99
N ARG A 45 6.18 -0.76 -15.86
CA ARG A 45 7.19 -1.82 -15.72
C ARG A 45 7.04 -2.66 -14.45
N LYS A 46 6.44 -2.08 -13.41
CA LYS A 46 6.29 -2.70 -12.08
C LYS A 46 4.97 -3.45 -11.91
N ILE A 47 4.11 -3.47 -12.95
CA ILE A 47 2.78 -4.08 -12.89
C ILE A 47 2.88 -5.56 -12.50
N ILE A 48 3.75 -6.31 -13.13
CA ILE A 48 3.91 -7.76 -12.90
C ILE A 48 4.38 -8.00 -11.46
N THR A 49 5.39 -7.25 -11.02
CA THR A 49 5.91 -7.35 -9.65
C THR A 49 4.82 -7.03 -8.63
N TYR A 50 4.08 -5.94 -8.84
CA TYR A 50 2.97 -5.55 -7.97
C TYR A 50 1.85 -6.61 -7.98
N LEU A 51 1.47 -7.12 -9.12
CA LEU A 51 0.38 -8.10 -9.25
C LEU A 51 0.71 -9.39 -8.50
N ILE A 52 1.92 -9.92 -8.67
CA ILE A 52 2.35 -11.13 -7.97
C ILE A 52 2.48 -10.87 -6.47
N ALA A 53 3.07 -9.75 -6.07
CA ALA A 53 3.18 -9.37 -4.66
C ALA A 53 1.80 -9.20 -4.00
N ASN A 54 0.84 -8.61 -4.72
CA ASN A 54 -0.53 -8.44 -4.24
C ASN A 54 -1.27 -9.78 -4.10
N ILE A 55 -1.04 -10.73 -5.00
CA ILE A 55 -1.58 -12.10 -4.87
C ILE A 55 -1.00 -12.79 -3.64
N LEU A 56 0.33 -12.75 -3.46
CA LEU A 56 0.98 -13.32 -2.27
C LEU A 56 0.47 -12.70 -0.98
N PHE A 57 0.38 -11.37 -0.94
CA PHE A 57 -0.18 -10.62 0.18
C PHE A 57 -1.62 -11.07 0.49
N SER A 58 -2.48 -11.14 -0.54
CA SER A 58 -3.88 -11.54 -0.40
C SER A 58 -4.00 -12.98 0.14
N ILE A 59 -3.19 -13.91 -0.37
CA ILE A 59 -3.17 -15.30 0.10
C ILE A 59 -2.74 -15.35 1.58
N ALA A 60 -1.67 -14.65 1.94
CA ALA A 60 -1.17 -14.63 3.32
C ALA A 60 -2.22 -14.08 4.30
N VAL A 61 -2.87 -12.96 3.94
CA VAL A 61 -3.92 -12.34 4.76
C VAL A 61 -5.16 -13.23 4.83
N CYS A 62 -5.60 -13.83 3.70
CA CYS A 62 -6.73 -14.76 3.68
C CYS A 62 -6.49 -15.98 4.57
N ILE A 63 -5.32 -16.61 4.49
CA ILE A 63 -4.95 -17.73 5.36
C ILE A 63 -4.97 -17.27 6.83
N GLY A 64 -4.40 -16.11 7.13
CA GLY A 64 -4.43 -15.54 8.48
C GLY A 64 -5.85 -15.31 8.99
N MET A 65 -6.75 -14.78 8.15
CA MET A 65 -8.15 -14.54 8.48
C MET A 65 -8.95 -15.83 8.68
N VAL A 66 -8.69 -16.86 7.88
CA VAL A 66 -9.36 -18.18 8.00
C VAL A 66 -8.92 -18.91 9.27
N LEU A 67 -7.64 -18.80 9.63
CA LEU A 67 -7.12 -19.41 10.85
C LEU A 67 -7.67 -18.74 12.12
N LEU A 68 -7.60 -17.41 12.18
CA LEU A 68 -8.16 -16.55 13.23
C LEU A 68 -8.13 -15.10 12.75
N ILE A 69 -9.14 -14.31 13.07
CA ILE A 69 -9.24 -12.90 12.68
C ILE A 69 -8.01 -12.09 13.15
N ILE A 70 -7.53 -12.35 14.36
CA ILE A 70 -6.39 -11.64 14.97
C ILE A 70 -5.10 -11.79 14.15
N PRO A 71 -4.62 -13.02 13.79
CA PRO A 71 -3.44 -13.14 12.95
C PRO A 71 -3.63 -12.59 11.52
N GLY A 72 -4.85 -12.61 10.99
CA GLY A 72 -5.16 -11.98 9.70
C GLY A 72 -4.93 -10.47 9.74
N ILE A 73 -5.43 -9.79 10.76
CA ILE A 73 -5.20 -8.35 10.98
C ILE A 73 -3.71 -8.08 11.21
N TYR A 74 -3.03 -8.91 11.97
CA TYR A 74 -1.59 -8.78 12.22
C TYR A 74 -0.77 -8.89 10.92
N LEU A 75 -1.06 -9.87 10.08
CA LEU A 75 -0.41 -10.03 8.77
C LEU A 75 -0.70 -8.84 7.84
N TYR A 76 -1.94 -8.36 7.83
CA TYR A 76 -2.31 -7.17 7.08
C TYR A 76 -1.47 -5.95 7.50
N LEU A 77 -1.39 -5.68 8.80
CA LEU A 77 -0.60 -4.56 9.34
C LEU A 77 0.89 -4.67 8.99
N ARG A 78 1.44 -5.88 9.00
CA ARG A 78 2.84 -6.13 8.70
C ARG A 78 3.19 -5.97 7.23
N LEU A 79 2.30 -6.38 6.35
CA LEU A 79 2.58 -6.47 4.92
C LEU A 79 2.00 -5.29 4.12
N GLN A 80 1.21 -4.40 4.72
CA GLN A 80 0.48 -3.34 4.02
C GLN A 80 1.36 -2.35 3.22
N PHE A 81 2.64 -2.25 3.54
CA PHE A 81 3.56 -1.29 2.90
C PHE A 81 4.30 -1.86 1.68
N PHE A 82 4.04 -3.11 1.26
CA PHE A 82 4.73 -3.71 0.12
C PHE A 82 4.61 -2.89 -1.17
N THR A 83 3.45 -2.27 -1.40
CA THR A 83 3.21 -1.40 -2.57
C THR A 83 4.14 -0.18 -2.56
N ALA A 84 4.35 0.42 -1.39
CA ALA A 84 5.23 1.56 -1.24
C ALA A 84 6.69 1.20 -1.56
N PHE A 85 7.17 0.04 -1.10
CA PHE A 85 8.51 -0.46 -1.42
C PHE A 85 8.70 -0.75 -2.91
N ILE A 86 7.68 -1.28 -3.60
CA ILE A 86 7.73 -1.48 -5.05
C ILE A 86 7.81 -0.14 -5.79
N VAL A 87 7.05 0.87 -5.35
CA VAL A 87 6.96 2.17 -6.02
C VAL A 87 8.19 3.03 -5.75
N GLU A 88 8.63 3.14 -4.50
CA GLU A 88 9.73 4.03 -4.07
C GLU A 88 11.10 3.40 -4.29
N GLU A 89 11.28 2.14 -3.92
CA GLU A 89 12.60 1.51 -3.87
C GLU A 89 12.84 0.49 -4.99
N ASP A 90 11.91 0.35 -5.94
CA ASP A 90 12.00 -0.62 -7.05
C ASP A 90 12.24 -2.08 -6.60
N CYS A 91 11.76 -2.43 -5.40
CA CYS A 91 11.97 -3.75 -4.81
C CYS A 91 11.28 -4.86 -5.59
N GLY A 92 11.89 -6.04 -5.56
CA GLY A 92 11.30 -7.27 -6.09
C GLY A 92 10.10 -7.76 -5.27
N ILE A 93 9.45 -8.83 -5.74
CA ILE A 93 8.21 -9.38 -5.16
C ILE A 93 8.41 -9.78 -3.69
N ILE A 94 9.34 -10.68 -3.43
CA ILE A 94 9.63 -11.20 -2.08
C ILE A 94 10.29 -10.14 -1.23
N GLU A 95 11.20 -9.37 -1.82
CA GLU A 95 11.93 -8.31 -1.15
C GLU A 95 11.00 -7.23 -0.58
N SER A 96 10.00 -6.78 -1.35
CA SER A 96 9.02 -5.79 -0.90
C SER A 96 8.19 -6.27 0.30
N LEU A 97 7.78 -7.54 0.30
CA LEU A 97 7.07 -8.15 1.41
C LEU A 97 7.98 -8.30 2.65
N GLN A 98 9.23 -8.72 2.44
CA GLN A 98 10.21 -8.91 3.51
C GLN A 98 10.62 -7.59 4.16
N LYS A 99 10.86 -6.54 3.35
CA LYS A 99 11.13 -5.17 3.84
C LYS A 99 9.94 -4.62 4.61
N SER A 100 8.71 -4.77 4.09
CA SER A 100 7.50 -4.37 4.81
C SER A 100 7.38 -5.08 6.16
N TRP A 101 7.67 -6.38 6.21
CA TRP A 101 7.68 -7.16 7.45
C TRP A 101 8.72 -6.64 8.44
N ASN A 102 9.95 -6.43 8.00
CA ASN A 102 11.05 -6.00 8.88
C ASN A 102 10.83 -4.58 9.41
N MET A 103 10.47 -3.63 8.53
CA MET A 103 10.22 -2.24 8.90
C MET A 103 9.10 -2.10 9.96
N THR A 104 8.12 -2.98 9.94
CA THR A 104 7.00 -2.96 10.86
C THR A 104 7.23 -3.72 12.18
N GLN A 105 8.43 -4.31 12.36
CA GLN A 105 8.78 -4.97 13.62
C GLN A 105 8.82 -3.96 14.77
N GLY A 106 8.24 -4.36 15.90
CA GLY A 106 8.18 -3.49 17.08
C GLY A 106 7.14 -2.35 17.01
N GLN A 107 6.60 -2.03 15.83
CA GLN A 107 5.70 -0.90 15.60
C GLN A 107 4.22 -1.32 15.50
N THR A 108 3.84 -2.44 16.08
CA THR A 108 2.48 -3.00 15.95
C THR A 108 1.41 -2.05 16.51
N LEU A 109 1.67 -1.39 17.65
CA LEU A 109 0.71 -0.46 18.27
C LEU A 109 0.48 0.81 17.44
N PRO A 110 1.52 1.55 17.00
CA PRO A 110 1.34 2.67 16.07
C PRO A 110 0.60 2.29 14.79
N LEU A 111 0.90 1.11 14.22
CA LEU A 111 0.25 0.63 13.00
C LEU A 111 -1.22 0.27 13.23
N PHE A 112 -1.56 -0.28 14.38
CA PHE A 112 -2.94 -0.54 14.75
C PHE A 112 -3.73 0.77 14.92
N LEU A 113 -3.13 1.79 15.55
CA LEU A 113 -3.72 3.13 15.65
C LEU A 113 -3.91 3.78 14.27
N LEU A 114 -2.93 3.60 13.35
CA LEU A 114 -3.07 4.05 11.97
C LEU A 114 -4.28 3.38 11.31
N LEU A 115 -4.41 2.06 11.41
CA LEU A 115 -5.57 1.33 10.86
C LEU A 115 -6.88 1.86 11.42
N LEU A 116 -6.95 2.09 12.73
CA LEU A 116 -8.14 2.64 13.39
C LEU A 116 -8.48 4.04 12.87
N THR A 117 -7.46 4.88 12.67
CA THR A 117 -7.63 6.23 12.10
C THR A 117 -8.10 6.16 10.66
N MET A 118 -7.56 5.25 9.84
CA MET A 118 -8.00 5.02 8.46
C MET A 118 -9.47 4.57 8.40
N ILE A 119 -9.87 3.64 9.26
CA ILE A 119 -11.26 3.18 9.38
C ILE A 119 -12.16 4.35 9.82
N GLY A 120 -11.76 5.11 10.84
CA GLY A 120 -12.49 6.28 11.30
C GLY A 120 -12.69 7.31 10.19
N THR A 121 -11.65 7.61 9.43
CA THR A 121 -11.71 8.52 8.27
C THR A 121 -12.66 7.99 7.18
N ALA A 122 -12.64 6.69 6.91
CA ALA A 122 -13.54 6.07 5.95
C ALA A 122 -15.01 6.16 6.41
N ILE A 123 -15.28 5.93 7.70
CA ILE A 123 -16.63 6.04 8.28
C ILE A 123 -17.14 7.47 8.16
N VAL A 124 -16.32 8.47 8.54
CA VAL A 124 -16.68 9.89 8.41
C VAL A 124 -16.92 10.25 6.95
N GLY A 125 -16.08 9.76 6.03
CA GLY A 125 -16.26 9.94 4.59
C GLY A 125 -17.58 9.37 4.08
N CYS A 126 -17.99 8.20 4.58
CA CYS A 126 -19.28 7.58 4.25
C CYS A 126 -20.49 8.39 4.80
N ILE A 127 -20.38 8.91 6.02
CA ILE A 127 -21.44 9.72 6.66
C ILE A 127 -21.65 11.04 5.91
N LEU A 128 -20.61 11.64 5.38
CA LEU A 128 -20.66 12.90 4.62
C LEU A 128 -21.16 12.74 3.18
N PHE A 129 -21.79 11.62 2.88
CA PHE A 129 -22.50 11.37 1.61
C PHE A 129 -21.66 11.70 0.36
N PHE A 130 -21.20 10.74 -0.37
CA PHE A 130 -20.50 10.80 -1.67
C PHE A 130 -19.33 11.79 -1.78
N VAL A 131 -19.50 13.04 -1.36
CA VAL A 131 -18.43 14.07 -1.36
C VAL A 131 -17.33 13.73 -0.36
N GLY A 132 -17.69 13.21 0.82
CA GLY A 132 -16.73 12.80 1.83
C GLY A 132 -15.86 11.62 1.40
N PHE A 133 -16.39 10.73 0.56
CA PHE A 133 -15.63 9.61 0.03
C PHE A 133 -14.48 10.06 -0.89
N PHE A 134 -14.71 11.07 -1.74
CA PHE A 134 -13.68 11.63 -2.62
C PHE A 134 -12.52 12.27 -1.85
N VAL A 135 -12.80 12.80 -0.65
CA VAL A 135 -11.77 13.38 0.23
C VAL A 135 -11.12 12.30 1.11
N ALA A 136 -11.90 11.34 1.61
CA ALA A 136 -11.42 10.30 2.50
C ALA A 136 -10.39 9.36 1.83
N VAL A 137 -10.61 8.99 0.57
CA VAL A 137 -9.71 8.08 -0.16
C VAL A 137 -8.29 8.65 -0.28
N PRO A 138 -8.06 9.84 -0.85
CA PRO A 138 -6.71 10.39 -0.92
C PRO A 138 -6.09 10.62 0.47
N LEU A 139 -6.88 11.01 1.46
CA LEU A 139 -6.39 11.21 2.82
C LEU A 139 -5.87 9.91 3.44
N ILE A 140 -6.59 8.81 3.29
CA ILE A 140 -6.17 7.48 3.78
C ILE A 140 -4.84 7.06 3.14
N TYR A 141 -4.70 7.21 1.82
CA TYR A 141 -3.46 6.89 1.12
C TYR A 141 -2.31 7.82 1.51
N MET A 142 -2.55 9.11 1.72
CA MET A 142 -1.54 10.04 2.23
C MET A 142 -1.06 9.63 3.62
N MET A 143 -1.96 9.25 4.53
CA MET A 143 -1.61 8.77 5.86
C MET A 143 -0.74 7.50 5.78
N GLN A 144 -1.07 6.58 4.89
CA GLN A 144 -0.29 5.35 4.69
C GLN A 144 1.10 5.66 4.13
N CYS A 145 1.22 6.48 3.10
CA CYS A 145 2.50 6.86 2.50
C CYS A 145 3.37 7.68 3.48
N TYR A 146 2.78 8.60 4.23
CA TYR A 146 3.50 9.36 5.26
C TYR A 146 4.04 8.44 6.37
N THR A 147 3.23 7.50 6.84
CA THR A 147 3.64 6.53 7.85
C THR A 147 4.76 5.63 7.33
N PHE A 148 4.66 5.19 6.08
CA PHE A 148 5.74 4.44 5.43
C PHE A 148 7.08 5.19 5.49
N ARG A 149 7.11 6.44 5.06
CA ARG A 149 8.35 7.24 5.10
C ARG A 149 8.91 7.41 6.50
N LYS A 150 8.04 7.72 7.45
CA LYS A 150 8.47 7.88 8.85
C LYS A 150 9.07 6.60 9.42
N LEU A 151 8.45 5.45 9.17
CA LEU A 151 8.96 4.16 9.63
C LEU A 151 10.26 3.77 8.91
N ASN A 152 10.34 4.02 7.60
CA ASN A 152 11.54 3.72 6.82
C ASN A 152 12.74 4.54 7.30
N THR A 153 12.54 5.80 7.67
CA THR A 153 13.59 6.63 8.27
C THR A 153 14.06 6.07 9.60
N ILE A 154 13.13 5.68 10.49
CA ILE A 154 13.46 5.12 11.81
C ILE A 154 14.24 3.82 11.66
N SER A 155 13.80 2.89 10.79
CA SER A 155 14.49 1.62 10.59
C SER A 155 15.90 1.80 10.02
N THR A 156 16.10 2.77 9.13
CA THR A 156 17.42 3.11 8.59
C THR A 156 18.36 3.69 9.67
N GLU A 157 17.84 4.55 10.55
CA GLU A 157 18.61 5.10 11.67
C GLU A 157 19.02 4.02 12.69
N GLU A 158 18.14 3.07 12.97
CA GLU A 158 18.42 1.93 13.86
C GLU A 158 19.50 1.00 13.27
N GLU A 159 19.48 0.74 11.97
CA GLU A 159 20.50 -0.05 11.28
C GLU A 159 21.88 0.63 11.33
N VAL A 160 21.94 1.95 11.15
CA VAL A 160 23.20 2.73 11.23
C VAL A 160 23.76 2.75 12.64
N GLN A 161 22.93 2.74 13.68
CA GLN A 161 23.39 2.71 15.08
C GLN A 161 23.93 1.34 15.52
N GLN A 162 23.62 0.27 14.81
CA GLN A 162 24.09 -1.09 15.10
C GLN A 162 25.42 -1.45 14.40
N LEU A 163 25.93 -0.59 13.51
CA LEU A 163 27.20 -0.72 12.80
C LEU A 163 28.34 0.00 13.51
#